data_b88b2fe080965dcc7cbd9e2da08ffec1
#
_entry.id   b88b2fe080965dcc7cbd9e2da08ffec1
#
_cell.length_a   1.000
_cell.length_b   1.000
_cell.length_c   1.000
_cell.angle_alpha   90.00
_cell.angle_beta   90.00
_cell.angle_gamma   90.00
#
_symmetry.space_group_name_H-M   'P 1'
#
loop_
_entity.id
_entity.type
_entity.pdbx_description
1 polymer ?
#
loop_
_entity_poly.entity_id
_entity_poly.type
_entity_poly.pdbx_seq_one_letter_code
_entity_poly.pdbx_strand_id
1 'polypeptide(L)'
;PAPTSYINHYAVEMDDIDAIGKAGQAVLGERPDANVVGVGRHFLGSNVFWYLTDPAGTMFELFSDIDQIVDDEAWERDHCRRDWMGSDGPAPISVWGPPEPETFLNPADLPVIGAAREALGLD
;
A
#
# COMPACT_ATOMS: atom_id res chain seq x y z
N PRO A 1 12.40 -11.00 0.63
CA PRO A 1 12.98 -9.93 -0.20
C PRO A 1 12.56 -10.13 -1.65
N ALA A 2 12.26 -9.02 -2.36
CA ALA A 2 12.00 -9.08 -3.79
C ALA A 2 13.29 -9.43 -4.54
N PRO A 3 13.20 -10.09 -5.70
CA PRO A 3 14.38 -10.49 -6.48
C PRO A 3 15.12 -9.30 -7.10
N THR A 4 14.47 -8.15 -7.19
CA THR A 4 15.03 -6.89 -7.70
C THR A 4 14.43 -5.70 -6.98
N SER A 5 15.11 -4.56 -6.99
CA SER A 5 14.59 -3.30 -6.44
C SER A 5 13.62 -2.66 -7.44
N TYR A 6 12.45 -2.24 -6.94
CA TYR A 6 11.42 -1.55 -7.73
C TYR A 6 10.59 -0.61 -6.83
N ILE A 7 9.91 0.32 -7.43
CA ILE A 7 8.90 1.14 -6.74
C ILE A 7 7.60 0.34 -6.75
N ASN A 8 7.13 -0.08 -5.58
CA ASN A 8 5.84 -0.74 -5.45
C ASN A 8 4.70 0.28 -5.69
N HIS A 9 4.72 1.37 -4.94
CA HIS A 9 3.76 2.47 -5.08
C HIS A 9 4.33 3.77 -4.52
N TYR A 10 3.64 4.87 -4.78
CA TYR A 10 3.77 6.13 -4.07
C TYR A 10 2.46 6.47 -3.36
N ALA A 11 2.53 7.23 -2.28
CA ALA A 11 1.36 7.54 -1.47
C ALA A 11 1.11 9.06 -1.38
N VAL A 12 -0.17 9.44 -1.35
CA VAL A 12 -0.63 10.82 -1.22
C VAL A 12 -1.55 10.91 -0.01
N GLU A 13 -1.16 11.74 0.95
CA GLU A 13 -1.97 12.01 2.13
C GLU A 13 -3.16 12.90 1.76
N MET A 14 -4.33 12.49 2.23
CA MET A 14 -5.61 13.16 2.04
C MET A 14 -6.12 13.66 3.39
N ASP A 15 -6.96 14.69 3.40
CA ASP A 15 -7.49 15.27 4.63
C ASP A 15 -8.26 14.26 5.49
N ASP A 16 -9.08 13.42 4.83
CA ASP A 16 -9.94 12.43 5.49
C ASP A 16 -10.43 11.34 4.50
N ILE A 17 -11.20 10.40 5.03
CA ILE A 17 -11.82 9.31 4.23
C ILE A 17 -12.76 9.85 3.14
N ASP A 18 -13.44 10.98 3.35
CA ASP A 18 -14.32 11.58 2.35
C ASP A 18 -13.51 12.13 1.17
N ALA A 19 -12.35 12.72 1.45
CA ALA A 19 -11.42 13.17 0.43
C ALA A 19 -10.87 11.99 -0.39
N ILE A 20 -10.50 10.87 0.27
CA ILE A 20 -10.11 9.62 -0.41
C ILE A 20 -11.25 9.16 -1.33
N GLY A 21 -12.48 9.09 -0.80
CA GLY A 21 -13.64 8.63 -1.56
C GLY A 21 -13.92 9.49 -2.81
N LYS A 22 -13.88 10.81 -2.65
CA LYS A 22 -14.09 11.75 -3.77
C LYS A 22 -13.00 11.63 -4.83
N ALA A 23 -11.73 11.57 -4.41
CA ALA A 23 -10.59 11.45 -5.33
C ALA A 23 -10.62 10.11 -6.07
N GLY A 24 -10.84 9.00 -5.36
CA GLY A 24 -10.93 7.68 -5.97
C GLY A 24 -12.10 7.57 -6.96
N GLN A 25 -13.27 8.11 -6.62
CA GLN A 25 -14.42 8.15 -7.55
C GLN A 25 -14.12 8.99 -8.80
N ALA A 26 -13.40 10.11 -8.66
CA ALA A 26 -13.02 10.94 -9.81
C ALA A 26 -12.07 10.16 -10.76
N VAL A 27 -11.07 9.47 -10.20
CA VAL A 27 -10.16 8.61 -10.98
C VAL A 27 -10.93 7.50 -11.70
N LEU A 28 -11.81 6.79 -11.00
CA LEU A 28 -12.57 5.68 -11.57
C LEU A 28 -13.65 6.14 -12.57
N GLY A 29 -14.11 7.38 -12.46
CA GLY A 29 -15.00 7.99 -13.47
C GLY A 29 -14.34 8.14 -14.83
N GLU A 30 -13.04 8.43 -14.86
CA GLU A 30 -12.25 8.53 -16.09
C GLU A 30 -11.59 7.21 -16.49
N ARG A 31 -11.17 6.40 -15.52
CA ARG A 31 -10.44 5.15 -15.69
C ARG A 31 -11.04 4.05 -14.81
N PRO A 32 -12.13 3.39 -15.26
CA PRO A 32 -12.83 2.37 -14.47
C PRO A 32 -11.97 1.15 -14.10
N ASP A 33 -10.90 0.90 -14.84
CA ASP A 33 -9.94 -0.19 -14.65
C ASP A 33 -8.78 0.16 -13.68
N ALA A 34 -8.73 1.41 -13.19
CA ALA A 34 -7.63 1.85 -12.34
C ALA A 34 -7.67 1.30 -10.91
N ASN A 35 -8.77 0.66 -10.48
CA ASN A 35 -8.86 0.12 -9.13
C ASN A 35 -7.92 -1.05 -8.91
N VAL A 36 -7.08 -0.96 -7.87
CA VAL A 36 -6.24 -2.07 -7.40
C VAL A 36 -6.87 -2.73 -6.18
N VAL A 37 -7.02 -2.00 -5.10
CA VAL A 37 -7.62 -2.48 -3.85
C VAL A 37 -8.05 -1.32 -2.95
N GLY A 38 -9.16 -1.45 -2.29
CA GLY A 38 -9.69 -0.47 -1.32
C GLY A 38 -11.20 -0.24 -1.52
N VAL A 39 -11.80 0.53 -0.66
CA VAL A 39 -11.25 1.22 0.52
C VAL A 39 -11.05 0.21 1.67
N GLY A 40 -9.98 0.40 2.44
CA GLY A 40 -9.68 -0.45 3.57
C GLY A 40 -8.93 0.32 4.66
N ARG A 41 -8.60 -0.37 5.76
CA ARG A 41 -7.77 0.16 6.84
C ARG A 41 -6.58 -0.77 7.08
N HIS A 42 -5.39 -0.24 7.03
CA HIS A 42 -4.19 -1.00 7.33
C HIS A 42 -4.12 -1.41 8.80
N PHE A 43 -3.48 -2.56 9.05
CA PHE A 43 -3.13 -2.98 10.40
C PHE A 43 -1.92 -2.18 10.93
N LEU A 44 -0.87 -2.03 10.10
CA LEU A 44 0.29 -1.20 10.41
C LEU A 44 0.01 0.23 10.00
N GLY A 45 0.28 1.18 10.91
CA GLY A 45 0.04 2.61 10.67
C GLY A 45 -1.41 3.02 10.77
N SER A 46 -2.36 2.08 10.84
CA SER A 46 -3.80 2.33 11.06
C SER A 46 -4.47 3.24 10.02
N ASN A 47 -3.77 3.62 8.94
CA ASN A 47 -4.32 4.52 7.92
C ASN A 47 -5.44 3.87 7.10
N VAL A 48 -6.43 4.67 6.74
CA VAL A 48 -7.40 4.34 5.67
C VAL A 48 -6.69 4.47 4.35
N PHE A 49 -6.93 3.55 3.41
CA PHE A 49 -6.26 3.51 2.12
C PHE A 49 -7.20 3.22 0.95
N TRP A 50 -6.80 3.67 -0.23
CA TRP A 50 -7.30 3.22 -1.53
C TRP A 50 -6.16 3.20 -2.54
N TYR A 51 -5.82 2.02 -3.07
CA TYR A 51 -4.81 1.86 -4.09
C TYR A 51 -5.42 1.87 -5.49
N LEU A 52 -4.87 2.68 -6.34
CA LEU A 52 -5.27 2.89 -7.73
C LEU A 52 -4.02 2.84 -8.63
N THR A 53 -4.19 2.75 -9.94
CA THR A 53 -3.09 2.93 -10.89
C THR A 53 -3.16 4.31 -11.56
N ASP A 54 -2.00 4.92 -11.77
CA ASP A 54 -1.87 6.15 -12.57
C ASP A 54 -1.89 5.83 -14.08
N PRO A 55 -1.92 6.84 -14.98
CA PRO A 55 -1.92 6.61 -16.42
C PRO A 55 -0.69 5.85 -16.96
N ALA A 56 0.42 5.83 -16.22
CA ALA A 56 1.62 5.07 -16.57
C ALA A 56 1.55 3.61 -16.09
N GLY A 57 0.51 3.24 -15.32
CA GLY A 57 0.36 1.92 -14.71
C GLY A 57 1.06 1.78 -13.36
N THR A 58 1.66 2.85 -12.82
CA THR A 58 2.25 2.83 -11.50
C THR A 58 1.16 2.86 -10.44
N MET A 59 1.29 2.00 -9.42
CA MET A 59 0.35 1.99 -8.31
C MET A 59 0.58 3.21 -7.41
N PHE A 60 -0.51 3.83 -6.97
CA PHE A 60 -0.48 4.89 -5.97
C PHE A 60 -1.55 4.68 -4.90
N GLU A 61 -1.26 5.15 -3.71
CA GLU A 61 -2.13 5.08 -2.55
C GLU A 61 -2.68 6.47 -2.22
N LEU A 62 -4.00 6.57 -2.06
CA LEU A 62 -4.63 7.67 -1.34
C LEU A 62 -4.79 7.22 0.10
N PHE A 63 -4.27 7.98 1.08
CA PHE A 63 -4.37 7.58 2.48
C PHE A 63 -4.71 8.76 3.40
N SER A 64 -5.24 8.44 4.57
CA SER A 64 -5.49 9.39 5.66
C SER A 64 -5.45 8.67 7.01
N ASP A 65 -5.47 9.45 8.10
CA ASP A 65 -5.63 8.93 9.45
C ASP A 65 -4.48 7.97 9.87
N ILE A 66 -3.24 8.29 9.42
CA ILE A 66 -2.07 7.48 9.79
C ILE A 66 -1.64 7.77 11.24
N ASP A 67 -1.27 6.72 11.97
CA ASP A 67 -0.75 6.83 13.33
C ASP A 67 0.41 7.82 13.40
N GLN A 68 0.37 8.74 14.38
CA GLN A 68 1.42 9.71 14.65
C GLN A 68 2.21 9.28 15.89
N ILE A 69 3.48 8.95 15.73
CA ILE A 69 4.36 8.60 16.85
C ILE A 69 4.95 9.89 17.41
N VAL A 70 4.39 10.34 18.53
CA VAL A 70 4.82 11.58 19.23
C VAL A 70 5.60 11.30 20.53
N ASP A 71 5.59 10.05 20.99
CA ASP A 71 6.27 9.55 22.17
C ASP A 71 6.66 8.08 21.92
N ASP A 72 7.95 7.84 21.66
CA ASP A 72 8.46 6.51 21.30
C ASP A 72 8.27 5.51 22.45
N GLU A 73 8.46 5.92 23.72
CA GLU A 73 8.32 5.02 24.87
C GLU A 73 6.85 4.61 25.06
N ALA A 74 5.93 5.55 24.91
CA ALA A 74 4.50 5.25 24.95
C ALA A 74 4.09 4.37 23.79
N TRP A 75 4.60 4.64 22.57
CA TRP A 75 4.34 3.83 21.40
C TRP A 75 4.83 2.40 21.57
N GLU A 76 6.07 2.19 21.98
CA GLU A 76 6.64 0.85 22.22
C GLU A 76 5.86 0.09 23.30
N ARG A 77 5.47 0.75 24.41
CA ARG A 77 4.72 0.12 25.48
C ARG A 77 3.31 -0.31 25.03
N ASP A 78 2.60 0.54 24.28
CA ASP A 78 1.17 0.41 24.08
C ASP A 78 0.80 -0.11 22.68
N HIS A 79 1.68 0.08 21.67
CA HIS A 79 1.39 -0.20 20.26
C HIS A 79 2.36 -1.17 19.58
N CYS A 80 3.62 -1.21 20.00
CA CYS A 80 4.64 -2.10 19.39
C CYS A 80 4.39 -3.59 19.65
N ARG A 81 3.46 -3.91 20.54
CA ARG A 81 3.01 -5.29 20.82
C ARG A 81 1.96 -5.82 19.87
N ARG A 82 1.63 -5.12 18.83
CA ARG A 82 0.86 -5.71 17.74
C ARG A 82 1.78 -6.70 17.05
N ASP A 83 1.76 -7.95 17.52
CA ASP A 83 2.45 -9.08 16.89
C ASP A 83 1.93 -9.27 15.48
N TRP A 84 2.40 -8.43 14.58
CA TRP A 84 2.09 -8.64 13.16
C TRP A 84 2.73 -9.94 12.65
N MET A 85 3.62 -10.53 13.46
CA MET A 85 4.21 -11.86 13.33
C MET A 85 3.72 -12.77 14.46
N GLY A 86 2.43 -12.72 14.80
CA GLY A 86 1.84 -13.52 15.86
C GLY A 86 2.05 -15.02 15.68
N SER A 87 1.80 -15.79 16.76
CA SER A 87 1.92 -17.25 16.79
C SER A 87 1.15 -17.98 15.70
N ASP A 88 0.15 -17.34 15.11
CA ASP A 88 -0.78 -17.91 14.12
C ASP A 88 -0.44 -17.50 12.66
N GLY A 89 0.72 -16.89 12.45
CA GLY A 89 1.18 -16.41 11.14
C GLY A 89 1.22 -14.88 11.03
N PRO A 90 1.58 -14.33 9.85
CA PRO A 90 1.63 -12.90 9.65
C PRO A 90 0.25 -12.27 9.82
N ALA A 91 0.20 -11.13 10.52
CA ALA A 91 -1.02 -10.34 10.62
C ALA A 91 -1.52 -9.96 9.22
N PRO A 92 -2.83 -9.85 9.03
CA PRO A 92 -3.39 -9.36 7.77
C PRO A 92 -2.85 -7.95 7.49
N ILE A 93 -2.62 -7.62 6.22
CA ILE A 93 -2.23 -6.27 5.81
C ILE A 93 -3.32 -5.26 6.22
N SER A 94 -4.57 -5.69 6.12
CA SER A 94 -5.75 -4.85 6.40
C SER A 94 -6.55 -5.35 7.60
N VAL A 95 -7.00 -4.43 8.46
CA VAL A 95 -7.96 -4.71 9.55
C VAL A 95 -9.34 -4.99 8.98
N TRP A 96 -9.71 -4.27 7.94
CA TRP A 96 -10.94 -4.44 7.15
C TRP A 96 -10.72 -3.89 5.75
N GLY A 97 -11.54 -4.33 4.82
CA GLY A 97 -11.47 -3.97 3.41
C GLY A 97 -11.42 -5.21 2.52
N PRO A 98 -11.36 -5.04 1.21
CA PRO A 98 -11.15 -6.15 0.29
C PRO A 98 -9.73 -6.72 0.45
N PRO A 99 -9.52 -8.01 0.17
CA PRO A 99 -8.19 -8.61 0.18
C PRO A 99 -7.33 -8.02 -0.93
N GLU A 100 -6.04 -7.91 -0.67
CA GLU A 100 -5.06 -7.48 -1.66
C GLU A 100 -4.94 -8.53 -2.78
N PRO A 101 -4.78 -8.11 -4.05
CA PRO A 101 -4.53 -9.04 -5.13
C PRO A 101 -3.14 -9.68 -4.98
N GLU A 102 -2.94 -10.89 -5.50
CA GLU A 102 -1.65 -11.60 -5.45
C GLU A 102 -0.50 -10.78 -6.05
N THR A 103 -0.80 -9.94 -7.03
CA THR A 103 0.15 -9.06 -7.71
C THR A 103 0.57 -7.85 -6.87
N PHE A 104 -0.06 -7.60 -5.72
CA PHE A 104 0.22 -6.44 -4.88
C PHE A 104 1.68 -6.38 -4.39
N LEU A 105 2.20 -7.52 -3.92
CA LEU A 105 3.60 -7.66 -3.47
C LEU A 105 4.49 -8.37 -4.49
N ASN A 106 3.90 -8.95 -5.54
CA ASN A 106 4.59 -9.67 -6.61
C ASN A 106 4.07 -9.20 -7.97
N PRO A 107 4.42 -7.96 -8.39
CA PRO A 107 4.02 -7.47 -9.71
C PRO A 107 4.44 -8.43 -10.83
N ALA A 108 3.55 -8.64 -11.79
CA ALA A 108 3.78 -9.59 -12.89
C ALA A 108 4.97 -9.21 -13.79
N ASP A 109 5.39 -7.95 -13.76
CA ASP A 109 6.49 -7.39 -14.53
C ASP A 109 7.86 -7.45 -13.82
N LEU A 110 7.93 -7.92 -12.56
CA LEU A 110 9.20 -8.05 -11.83
C LEU A 110 10.30 -8.78 -12.62
N PRO A 111 10.03 -9.89 -13.35
CA PRO A 111 11.07 -10.55 -14.15
C PRO A 111 11.60 -9.66 -15.28
N VAL A 112 10.75 -8.83 -15.88
CA VAL A 112 11.13 -7.90 -16.95
C VAL A 112 11.97 -6.76 -16.37
N ILE A 113 11.58 -6.23 -15.22
CA ILE A 113 12.34 -5.19 -14.49
C ILE A 113 13.72 -5.73 -14.11
N GLY A 114 13.80 -6.94 -13.57
CA GLY A 114 15.07 -7.57 -13.21
C GLY A 114 16.00 -7.73 -14.42
N ALA A 115 15.51 -8.27 -15.53
CA ALA A 115 16.30 -8.43 -16.75
C ALA A 115 16.77 -7.08 -17.33
N ALA A 116 15.93 -6.05 -17.27
CA ALA A 116 16.30 -4.72 -17.74
C ALA A 116 17.40 -4.08 -16.87
N ARG A 117 17.32 -4.24 -15.54
CA ARG A 117 18.34 -3.76 -14.60
C ARG A 117 19.69 -4.45 -14.82
N GLU A 118 19.68 -5.79 -14.94
CA GLU A 118 20.89 -6.57 -15.25
C GLU A 118 21.56 -6.09 -16.54
N ALA A 119 20.76 -5.91 -17.61
CA ALA A 119 21.26 -5.41 -18.90
C ALA A 119 21.89 -4.00 -18.81
N LEU A 120 21.45 -3.19 -17.85
CA LEU A 120 21.95 -1.84 -17.59
C LEU A 120 23.08 -1.79 -16.53
N GLY A 121 23.43 -2.94 -15.93
CA GLY A 121 24.45 -3.00 -14.88
C GLY A 121 24.04 -2.26 -13.59
N LEU A 122 22.77 -2.29 -13.25
CA LEU A 122 22.18 -1.59 -12.09
C LEU A 122 21.96 -2.48 -10.84
N ASP A 123 22.49 -3.67 -10.83
CA ASP A 123 22.42 -4.63 -9.70
C ASP A 123 23.67 -4.59 -8.82
#